data_1431fa278e92d7f367134098b08cba3d
#
_entry.id   1431fa278e92d7f367134098b08cba3d
#
_cell.length_a   1.000
_cell.length_b   1.000
_cell.length_c   1.000
_cell.angle_alpha   90.00
_cell.angle_beta   90.00
_cell.angle_gamma   90.00
#
_symmetry.space_group_name_H-M   'P 1'
#
loop_
_entity.id
_entity.type
_entity.pdbx_description
1 polymer ?
#
loop_
_entity_poly.entity_id
_entity_poly.type
_entity_poly.pdbx_seq_one_letter_code
_entity_poly.pdbx_strand_id
1 'polypeptide(L)'
;VVEILSALSIRMVHLSRLAEELILWSSQEFGFATLSDAVTTGSSIMPQKRNPDGAELVRGKAGRVFGRLTGLLSTLKALPLAYNKDLQEDKEALFDTVETVLLSQKVLTANILGAEFHSRRMREAIEARQGYANATELADDLAARRGMPFREAHAAVKALVELARSQGRKLEDLRLEEFQEVAPAADHGVYEALRTDAALARRSAVMGTAPSRVREALEDARARWQPRKT
;
A
#
# COMPACT_ATOMS: atom_id res chain seq x y z
N VAL A 1 -20.67 6.54 22.76
CA VAL A 1 -20.23 7.45 21.69
C VAL A 1 -18.73 7.35 21.48
N VAL A 2 -17.88 7.46 22.50
CA VAL A 2 -16.40 7.43 22.36
C VAL A 2 -15.91 6.21 21.60
N GLU A 3 -16.39 5.01 21.88
CA GLU A 3 -16.04 3.77 21.18
C GLU A 3 -16.36 3.85 19.68
N ILE A 4 -17.51 4.45 19.34
CA ILE A 4 -17.90 4.67 17.93
C ILE A 4 -16.93 5.64 17.27
N LEU A 5 -16.64 6.78 17.91
CA LEU A 5 -15.68 7.76 17.39
C LEU A 5 -14.29 7.16 17.23
N SER A 6 -13.85 6.32 18.17
CA SER A 6 -12.58 5.60 18.08
C SER A 6 -12.54 4.66 16.89
N ALA A 7 -13.57 3.85 16.70
CA ALA A 7 -13.68 2.94 15.55
C ALA A 7 -13.70 3.71 14.21
N LEU A 8 -14.45 4.82 14.14
CA LEU A 8 -14.51 5.67 12.96
C LEU A 8 -13.18 6.40 12.70
N SER A 9 -12.45 6.76 13.75
CA SER A 9 -11.10 7.33 13.62
C SER A 9 -10.12 6.31 13.03
N ILE A 10 -10.13 5.06 13.50
CA ILE A 10 -9.32 3.97 12.93
C ILE A 10 -9.70 3.76 11.45
N ARG A 11 -10.99 3.76 11.14
CA ARG A 11 -11.46 3.68 9.74
C ARG A 11 -10.89 4.79 8.88
N MET A 12 -10.88 6.04 9.38
CA MET A 12 -10.30 7.18 8.65
C MET A 12 -8.78 7.05 8.45
N VAL A 13 -8.05 6.41 9.37
CA VAL A 13 -6.63 6.08 9.13
C VAL A 13 -6.50 5.21 7.89
N HIS A 14 -7.32 4.15 7.76
CA HIS A 14 -7.28 3.27 6.59
C HIS A 14 -7.69 3.99 5.30
N LEU A 15 -8.76 4.79 5.34
CA LEU A 15 -9.21 5.57 4.18
C LEU A 15 -8.15 6.61 3.76
N SER A 16 -7.52 7.29 4.71
CA SER A 16 -6.44 8.25 4.44
C SER A 16 -5.22 7.60 3.78
N ARG A 17 -4.82 6.40 4.24
CA ARG A 17 -3.71 5.66 3.62
C ARG A 17 -4.02 5.24 2.19
N LEU A 18 -5.23 4.75 1.95
CA LEU A 18 -5.67 4.39 0.60
C LEU A 18 -5.73 5.63 -0.32
N ALA A 19 -6.22 6.76 0.21
CA ALA A 19 -6.23 8.03 -0.52
C ALA A 19 -4.81 8.46 -0.91
N GLU A 20 -3.83 8.34 -0.01
CA GLU A 20 -2.43 8.66 -0.28
C GLU A 20 -1.83 7.80 -1.39
N GLU A 21 -2.10 6.48 -1.39
CA GLU A 21 -1.66 5.59 -2.47
C GLU A 21 -2.23 6.04 -3.83
N LEU A 22 -3.51 6.41 -3.91
CA LEU A 22 -4.12 6.90 -5.14
C LEU A 22 -3.51 8.23 -5.60
N ILE A 23 -3.20 9.14 -4.68
CA ILE A 23 -2.54 10.42 -4.97
C ILE A 23 -1.15 10.17 -5.56
N LEU A 24 -0.34 9.35 -4.90
CA LEU A 24 1.00 9.01 -5.37
C LEU A 24 0.95 8.31 -6.73
N TRP A 25 0.08 7.31 -6.88
CA TRP A 25 -0.01 6.52 -8.11
C TRP A 25 -0.52 7.31 -9.31
N SER A 26 -1.33 8.34 -9.07
CA SER A 26 -1.84 9.22 -10.12
C SER A 26 -0.88 10.37 -10.48
N SER A 27 0.21 10.55 -9.72
CA SER A 27 1.22 11.56 -10.03
C SER A 27 1.98 11.24 -11.32
N GLN A 28 2.51 12.27 -11.97
CA GLN A 28 3.28 12.12 -13.20
C GLN A 28 4.54 11.25 -13.01
N GLU A 29 5.15 11.32 -11.84
CA GLU A 29 6.36 10.59 -11.48
C GLU A 29 6.10 9.09 -11.42
N PHE A 30 4.98 8.66 -10.84
CA PHE A 30 4.60 7.26 -10.77
C PHE A 30 3.85 6.80 -12.03
N GLY A 31 2.76 7.47 -12.38
CA GLY A 31 1.92 7.13 -13.53
C GLY A 31 1.35 5.71 -13.45
N PHE A 32 1.06 5.23 -12.25
CA PHE A 32 0.56 3.86 -12.00
C PHE A 32 -0.96 3.77 -12.09
N ALA A 33 -1.65 4.90 -11.97
CA ALA A 33 -3.10 5.00 -12.11
C ALA A 33 -3.49 6.30 -12.81
N THR A 34 -4.60 6.23 -13.55
CA THR A 34 -5.31 7.41 -14.05
C THR A 34 -6.66 7.46 -13.37
N LEU A 35 -6.97 8.57 -12.70
CA LEU A 35 -8.26 8.79 -12.05
C LEU A 35 -9.24 9.40 -13.05
N SER A 36 -10.54 9.08 -12.87
CA SER A 36 -11.57 9.62 -13.75
C SER A 36 -11.82 11.12 -13.53
N ASP A 37 -12.32 11.81 -14.55
CA ASP A 37 -12.69 13.23 -14.48
C ASP A 37 -13.76 13.52 -13.43
N ALA A 38 -14.56 12.53 -13.05
CA ALA A 38 -15.62 12.67 -12.04
C ALA A 38 -15.09 12.91 -10.62
N VAL A 39 -13.81 12.57 -10.36
CA VAL A 39 -13.17 12.64 -9.03
C VAL A 39 -11.89 13.49 -9.02
N THR A 40 -11.59 14.12 -10.16
CA THR A 40 -10.44 15.01 -10.35
C THR A 40 -10.90 16.39 -10.76
N THR A 41 -10.09 17.41 -10.50
CA THR A 41 -10.34 18.75 -11.05
C THR A 41 -9.21 19.16 -11.99
N GLY A 42 -9.61 19.80 -13.08
CA GLY A 42 -8.66 20.40 -14.04
C GLY A 42 -8.11 21.72 -13.52
N SER A 43 -7.16 22.27 -14.31
CA SER A 43 -6.67 23.63 -14.12
C SER A 43 -7.15 24.52 -15.26
N SER A 44 -7.55 25.74 -14.95
CA SER A 44 -7.90 26.75 -15.97
C SER A 44 -6.68 27.22 -16.78
N ILE A 45 -5.45 27.00 -16.24
CA ILE A 45 -4.19 27.44 -16.84
C ILE A 45 -3.46 26.29 -17.54
N MET A 46 -3.54 25.09 -16.96
CA MET A 46 -2.83 23.90 -17.45
C MET A 46 -3.83 22.82 -17.89
N PRO A 47 -4.13 22.69 -19.19
CA PRO A 47 -5.15 21.79 -19.70
C PRO A 47 -4.91 20.31 -19.37
N GLN A 48 -3.64 19.92 -19.21
CA GLN A 48 -3.22 18.56 -18.91
C GLN A 48 -3.30 18.21 -17.41
N LYS A 49 -3.46 19.22 -16.53
CA LYS A 49 -3.44 19.00 -15.10
C LYS A 49 -4.73 18.33 -14.61
N ARG A 50 -4.58 17.26 -13.89
CA ARG A 50 -5.64 16.53 -13.18
C ARG A 50 -5.23 16.43 -11.72
N ASN A 51 -5.97 17.12 -10.85
CA ASN A 51 -5.70 17.08 -9.40
C ASN A 51 -6.57 15.97 -8.77
N PRO A 52 -6.02 15.11 -7.91
CA PRO A 52 -6.75 14.05 -7.23
C PRO A 52 -7.53 14.58 -6.02
N ASP A 53 -8.31 15.67 -6.21
CA ASP A 53 -8.96 16.43 -5.14
C ASP A 53 -9.83 15.57 -4.22
N GLY A 54 -10.54 14.60 -4.79
CA GLY A 54 -11.36 13.68 -4.01
C GLY A 54 -10.54 12.90 -2.98
N ALA A 55 -9.39 12.37 -3.39
CA ALA A 55 -8.48 11.64 -2.51
C ALA A 55 -7.79 12.58 -1.50
N GLU A 56 -7.35 13.77 -1.94
CA GLU A 56 -6.72 14.76 -1.07
C GLU A 56 -7.67 15.22 0.04
N LEU A 57 -8.93 15.49 -0.29
CA LEU A 57 -9.94 15.87 0.69
C LEU A 57 -10.24 14.76 1.69
N VAL A 58 -10.27 13.51 1.27
CA VAL A 58 -10.42 12.38 2.19
C VAL A 58 -9.24 12.30 3.15
N ARG A 59 -8.01 12.43 2.65
CA ARG A 59 -6.81 12.49 3.47
C ARG A 59 -6.88 13.62 4.51
N GLY A 60 -7.28 14.82 4.10
CA GLY A 60 -7.43 15.98 4.98
C GLY A 60 -8.53 15.80 6.04
N LYS A 61 -9.67 15.18 5.67
CA LYS A 61 -10.80 14.96 6.58
C LYS A 61 -10.50 13.99 7.74
N ALA A 62 -9.45 13.18 7.65
CA ALA A 62 -9.00 12.35 8.76
C ALA A 62 -8.70 13.19 10.01
N GLY A 63 -8.03 14.34 9.84
CA GLY A 63 -7.74 15.26 10.95
C GLY A 63 -9.00 15.80 11.63
N ARG A 64 -10.08 16.07 10.85
CA ARG A 64 -11.36 16.50 11.42
C ARG A 64 -11.95 15.43 12.34
N VAL A 65 -11.95 14.17 11.92
CA VAL A 65 -12.50 13.05 12.72
C VAL A 65 -11.65 12.82 13.98
N PHE A 66 -10.33 12.88 13.89
CA PHE A 66 -9.44 12.77 15.05
C PHE A 66 -9.67 13.92 16.05
N GLY A 67 -9.88 15.14 15.55
CA GLY A 67 -10.21 16.29 16.38
C GLY A 67 -11.51 16.10 17.16
N ARG A 68 -12.55 15.51 16.53
CA ARG A 68 -13.83 15.21 17.21
C ARG A 68 -13.67 14.20 18.33
N LEU A 69 -12.91 13.11 18.10
CA LEU A 69 -12.60 12.13 19.15
C LEU A 69 -11.83 12.79 20.30
N THR A 70 -10.77 13.54 20.00
CA THR A 70 -9.95 14.20 21.01
C THR A 70 -10.75 15.21 21.81
N GLY A 71 -11.60 15.99 21.13
CA GLY A 71 -12.50 16.97 21.78
C GLY A 71 -13.44 16.29 22.77
N LEU A 72 -14.10 15.20 22.37
CA LEU A 72 -15.00 14.48 23.27
C LEU A 72 -14.26 13.83 24.45
N LEU A 73 -13.10 13.25 24.23
CA LEU A 73 -12.25 12.72 25.32
C LEU A 73 -11.85 13.81 26.30
N SER A 74 -11.57 15.03 25.81
CA SER A 74 -11.25 16.19 26.64
C SER A 74 -12.45 16.67 27.46
N THR A 75 -13.66 16.60 26.91
CA THR A 75 -14.90 16.90 27.64
C THR A 75 -15.14 15.89 28.76
N LEU A 76 -14.93 14.60 28.51
CA LEU A 76 -15.22 13.54 29.46
C LEU A 76 -14.21 13.42 30.61
N LYS A 77 -13.01 13.92 30.40
CA LYS A 77 -11.91 13.76 31.34
C LYS A 77 -12.19 14.26 32.75
N ALA A 78 -12.46 14.21 33.66
CA ALA A 78 -12.71 14.77 34.98
C ALA A 78 -14.21 15.01 35.29
N LEU A 79 -15.11 14.49 34.50
CA LEU A 79 -16.53 14.50 34.86
C LEU A 79 -16.78 13.48 35.99
N PRO A 80 -17.65 13.83 36.98
CA PRO A 80 -18.07 12.88 38.00
C PRO A 80 -18.87 11.71 37.37
N LEU A 81 -19.00 10.60 38.10
CA LEU A 81 -19.73 9.40 37.67
C LEU A 81 -21.28 9.60 37.69
N ALA A 82 -21.74 10.75 37.26
CA ALA A 82 -23.15 11.10 37.16
C ALA A 82 -23.41 11.87 35.87
N TYR A 83 -24.69 12.06 35.53
CA TYR A 83 -25.04 12.86 34.38
C TYR A 83 -24.69 14.33 34.58
N ASN A 84 -23.99 14.92 33.61
CA ASN A 84 -23.70 16.32 33.48
C ASN A 84 -24.09 16.83 32.09
N LYS A 85 -24.43 18.09 31.97
CA LYS A 85 -24.82 18.74 30.71
C LYS A 85 -23.73 18.70 29.65
N ASP A 86 -22.46 18.66 30.05
CA ASP A 86 -21.28 18.47 29.18
C ASP A 86 -21.41 17.28 28.26
N LEU A 87 -22.09 16.22 28.71
CA LEU A 87 -22.35 15.01 27.93
C LEU A 87 -23.21 15.26 26.66
N GLN A 88 -23.84 16.44 26.52
CA GLN A 88 -24.58 16.80 25.30
C GLN A 88 -23.66 17.14 24.13
N GLU A 89 -22.38 17.48 24.37
CA GLU A 89 -21.37 17.74 23.35
C GLU A 89 -21.05 16.50 22.49
N ASP A 90 -21.45 15.31 22.93
CA ASP A 90 -21.23 14.08 22.18
C ASP A 90 -22.01 13.99 20.86
N LYS A 91 -23.16 14.71 20.75
CA LYS A 91 -24.06 14.63 19.60
C LYS A 91 -23.44 15.25 18.35
N GLU A 92 -22.91 16.48 18.48
CA GLU A 92 -22.28 17.16 17.36
C GLU A 92 -21.03 16.41 16.89
N ALA A 93 -20.21 15.92 17.83
CA ALA A 93 -19.04 15.13 17.51
C ALA A 93 -19.40 13.85 16.77
N LEU A 94 -20.46 13.13 17.20
CA LEU A 94 -20.90 11.89 16.60
C LEU A 94 -21.45 12.12 15.20
N PHE A 95 -22.41 13.03 15.04
CA PHE A 95 -23.12 13.22 13.77
C PHE A 95 -22.17 13.72 12.67
N ASP A 96 -21.34 14.73 12.99
CA ASP A 96 -20.33 15.24 12.07
C ASP A 96 -19.32 14.15 11.65
N THR A 97 -18.89 13.31 12.59
CA THR A 97 -17.97 12.20 12.29
C THR A 97 -18.60 11.17 11.39
N VAL A 98 -19.82 10.72 11.67
CA VAL A 98 -20.52 9.71 10.85
C VAL A 98 -20.71 10.24 9.43
N GLU A 99 -21.19 11.47 9.26
CA GLU A 99 -21.37 12.07 7.95
C GLU A 99 -20.04 12.18 7.18
N THR A 100 -19.01 12.68 7.85
CA THR A 100 -17.66 12.83 7.26
C THR A 100 -17.08 11.48 6.80
N VAL A 101 -17.20 10.43 7.60
CA VAL A 101 -16.70 9.10 7.26
C VAL A 101 -17.49 8.48 6.11
N LEU A 102 -18.82 8.58 6.12
CA LEU A 102 -19.66 8.05 5.04
C LEU A 102 -19.39 8.76 3.72
N LEU A 103 -19.27 10.09 3.73
CA LEU A 103 -18.91 10.85 2.53
C LEU A 103 -17.52 10.47 2.02
N SER A 104 -16.53 10.40 2.90
CA SER A 104 -15.16 10.01 2.55
C SER A 104 -15.10 8.62 1.92
N GLN A 105 -15.89 7.68 2.44
CA GLN A 105 -15.99 6.34 1.86
C GLN A 105 -16.62 6.36 0.46
N LYS A 106 -17.70 7.13 0.26
CA LYS A 106 -18.35 7.27 -1.06
C LYS A 106 -17.37 7.85 -2.08
N VAL A 107 -16.63 8.90 -1.71
CA VAL A 107 -15.63 9.53 -2.58
C VAL A 107 -14.52 8.56 -2.95
N LEU A 108 -13.93 7.84 -2.00
CA LEU A 108 -12.90 6.84 -2.31
C LEU A 108 -13.44 5.68 -3.16
N THR A 109 -14.67 5.25 -2.92
CA THR A 109 -15.29 4.23 -3.76
C THR A 109 -15.39 4.71 -5.21
N ALA A 110 -15.82 5.96 -5.43
CA ALA A 110 -15.88 6.55 -6.77
C ALA A 110 -14.47 6.66 -7.41
N ASN A 111 -13.44 7.03 -6.61
CA ASN A 111 -12.05 7.06 -7.09
C ASN A 111 -11.59 5.68 -7.59
N ILE A 112 -11.83 4.62 -6.80
CA ILE A 112 -11.39 3.26 -7.16
C ILE A 112 -12.16 2.73 -8.37
N LEU A 113 -13.47 2.92 -8.41
CA LEU A 113 -14.31 2.44 -9.52
C LEU A 113 -14.01 3.15 -10.85
N GLY A 114 -13.59 4.41 -10.78
CA GLY A 114 -13.22 5.20 -11.96
C GLY A 114 -11.73 5.18 -12.29
N ALA A 115 -10.91 4.49 -11.53
CA ALA A 115 -9.47 4.43 -11.77
C ALA A 115 -9.11 3.37 -12.82
N GLU A 116 -8.20 3.73 -13.71
CA GLU A 116 -7.48 2.81 -14.60
C GLU A 116 -6.09 2.56 -14.04
N PHE A 117 -5.72 1.29 -13.81
CA PHE A 117 -4.42 0.90 -13.26
C PHE A 117 -3.48 0.41 -14.36
N HIS A 118 -2.28 0.97 -14.42
CA HIS A 118 -1.28 0.73 -15.46
C HIS A 118 -0.26 -0.33 -15.03
N SER A 119 -0.65 -1.61 -15.05
CA SER A 119 0.19 -2.74 -14.63
C SER A 119 1.54 -2.81 -15.36
N ARG A 120 1.56 -2.46 -16.66
CA ARG A 120 2.79 -2.37 -17.44
C ARG A 120 3.76 -1.34 -16.85
N ARG A 121 3.26 -0.13 -16.54
CA ARG A 121 4.08 0.94 -15.96
C ARG A 121 4.62 0.56 -14.57
N MET A 122 3.81 -0.14 -13.77
CA MET A 122 4.25 -0.68 -12.46
C MET A 122 5.39 -1.68 -12.63
N ARG A 123 5.29 -2.59 -13.62
CA ARG A 123 6.34 -3.56 -13.94
C ARG A 123 7.61 -2.86 -14.41
N GLU A 124 7.51 -1.92 -15.34
CA GLU A 124 8.64 -1.11 -15.81
C GLU A 124 9.36 -0.39 -14.67
N ALA A 125 8.64 0.12 -13.67
CA ALA A 125 9.23 0.77 -12.50
C ALA A 125 10.04 -0.19 -11.60
N ILE A 126 9.64 -1.46 -11.51
CA ILE A 126 10.43 -2.49 -10.81
C ILE A 126 11.70 -2.82 -11.60
N GLU A 127 11.56 -3.00 -12.91
CA GLU A 127 12.65 -3.38 -13.81
C GLU A 127 13.68 -2.24 -14.01
N ALA A 128 13.23 -0.97 -13.96
CA ALA A 128 14.10 0.20 -14.07
C ALA A 128 15.16 0.29 -12.96
N ARG A 129 14.97 -0.39 -11.84
CA ARG A 129 15.95 -0.50 -10.74
C ARG A 129 17.01 -1.58 -10.98
N GLN A 130 17.21 -1.98 -12.22
CA GLN A 130 18.24 -2.95 -12.65
C GLN A 130 18.13 -4.32 -11.94
N GLY A 131 16.91 -4.72 -11.57
CA GLY A 131 16.66 -6.00 -10.88
C GLY A 131 17.06 -6.03 -9.40
N TYR A 132 17.59 -4.93 -8.83
CA TYR A 132 18.02 -4.91 -7.43
C TYR A 132 16.86 -4.99 -6.42
N ALA A 133 15.63 -4.76 -6.86
CA ALA A 133 14.45 -4.96 -6.01
C ALA A 133 14.34 -6.40 -5.51
N ASN A 134 14.80 -7.37 -6.31
CA ASN A 134 14.75 -8.80 -6.01
C ASN A 134 16.06 -9.35 -5.38
N ALA A 135 17.02 -8.49 -5.02
CA ALA A 135 18.28 -8.92 -4.40
C ALA A 135 18.06 -9.71 -3.10
N THR A 136 17.08 -9.30 -2.28
CA THR A 136 16.72 -10.04 -1.06
C THR A 136 16.22 -11.46 -1.38
N GLU A 137 15.47 -11.65 -2.46
CA GLU A 137 15.01 -12.97 -2.89
C GLU A 137 16.16 -13.92 -3.24
N LEU A 138 17.23 -13.37 -3.82
CA LEU A 138 18.45 -14.12 -4.08
C LEU A 138 19.15 -14.52 -2.77
N ALA A 139 19.23 -13.64 -1.79
CA ALA A 139 19.82 -13.97 -0.48
C ALA A 139 19.00 -15.07 0.24
N ASP A 140 17.68 -14.97 0.20
CA ASP A 140 16.79 -16.00 0.75
C ASP A 140 16.94 -17.34 0.01
N ASP A 141 17.10 -17.34 -1.32
CA ASP A 141 17.33 -18.54 -2.10
C ASP A 141 18.66 -19.20 -1.77
N LEU A 142 19.75 -18.42 -1.69
CA LEU A 142 21.08 -18.91 -1.28
C LEU A 142 21.07 -19.51 0.12
N ALA A 143 20.34 -18.91 1.04
CA ALA A 143 20.23 -19.41 2.41
C ALA A 143 19.33 -20.65 2.50
N ALA A 144 18.08 -20.55 2.00
CA ALA A 144 17.08 -21.59 2.23
C ALA A 144 17.24 -22.82 1.35
N ARG A 145 17.73 -22.66 0.11
CA ARG A 145 17.81 -23.74 -0.87
C ARG A 145 19.20 -24.28 -1.08
N ARG A 146 20.25 -23.47 -0.81
CA ARG A 146 21.65 -23.85 -1.04
C ARG A 146 22.46 -23.98 0.24
N GLY A 147 21.82 -23.82 1.42
CA GLY A 147 22.40 -24.08 2.71
C GLY A 147 23.46 -23.04 3.16
N MET A 148 23.53 -21.89 2.48
CA MET A 148 24.45 -20.83 2.87
C MET A 148 23.93 -20.13 4.15
N PRO A 149 24.78 -19.89 5.18
CA PRO A 149 24.37 -19.08 6.33
C PRO A 149 23.84 -17.71 5.87
N PHE A 150 22.71 -17.25 6.41
CA PHE A 150 22.04 -16.02 5.92
C PHE A 150 22.96 -14.80 5.86
N ARG A 151 23.85 -14.61 6.85
CA ARG A 151 24.81 -13.51 6.83
C ARG A 151 25.77 -13.57 5.65
N GLU A 152 26.22 -14.78 5.30
CA GLU A 152 27.12 -15.00 4.16
C GLU A 152 26.36 -14.80 2.85
N ALA A 153 25.14 -15.32 2.74
CA ALA A 153 24.25 -15.10 1.59
C ALA A 153 23.98 -13.60 1.36
N HIS A 154 23.69 -12.85 2.42
CA HIS A 154 23.50 -11.40 2.35
C HIS A 154 24.77 -10.68 1.89
N ALA A 155 25.93 -11.03 2.43
CA ALA A 155 27.22 -10.45 2.02
C ALA A 155 27.57 -10.75 0.56
N ALA A 156 27.34 -12.00 0.12
CA ALA A 156 27.53 -12.43 -1.26
C ALA A 156 26.64 -11.64 -2.23
N VAL A 157 25.34 -11.51 -1.91
CA VAL A 157 24.40 -10.75 -2.73
C VAL A 157 24.75 -9.26 -2.76
N LYS A 158 25.22 -8.69 -1.65
CA LYS A 158 25.71 -7.30 -1.64
C LYS A 158 26.88 -7.12 -2.62
N ALA A 159 27.85 -8.05 -2.64
CA ALA A 159 28.97 -8.00 -3.58
C ALA A 159 28.51 -8.10 -5.04
N LEU A 160 27.54 -8.98 -5.33
CA LEU A 160 26.95 -9.10 -6.67
C LEU A 160 26.22 -7.83 -7.11
N VAL A 161 25.48 -7.18 -6.21
CA VAL A 161 24.82 -5.89 -6.49
C VAL A 161 25.85 -4.81 -6.77
N GLU A 162 26.94 -4.73 -6.01
CA GLU A 162 28.03 -3.77 -6.24
C GLU A 162 28.73 -4.03 -7.58
N LEU A 163 29.00 -5.29 -7.92
CA LEU A 163 29.57 -5.70 -9.20
C LEU A 163 28.65 -5.27 -10.36
N ALA A 164 27.38 -5.67 -10.31
CA ALA A 164 26.40 -5.34 -11.36
C ALA A 164 26.25 -3.82 -11.53
N ARG A 165 26.20 -3.08 -10.41
CA ARG A 165 26.10 -1.61 -10.41
C ARG A 165 27.33 -0.97 -11.04
N SER A 166 28.53 -1.42 -10.71
CA SER A 166 29.78 -0.87 -11.25
C SER A 166 29.88 -1.04 -12.78
N GLN A 167 29.21 -2.07 -13.31
CA GLN A 167 29.18 -2.40 -14.73
C GLN A 167 27.93 -1.86 -15.46
N GLY A 168 26.99 -1.21 -14.77
CA GLY A 168 25.73 -0.75 -15.36
C GLY A 168 24.81 -1.88 -15.81
N ARG A 169 24.98 -3.10 -15.26
CA ARG A 169 24.23 -4.32 -15.62
C ARG A 169 23.09 -4.56 -14.64
N LYS A 170 22.09 -5.31 -15.07
CA LYS A 170 21.10 -5.88 -14.17
C LYS A 170 21.73 -7.06 -13.38
N LEU A 171 21.17 -7.35 -12.22
CA LEU A 171 21.62 -8.50 -11.42
C LEU A 171 21.38 -9.83 -12.17
N GLU A 172 20.30 -9.92 -12.93
CA GLU A 172 19.96 -11.07 -13.77
C GLU A 172 20.85 -11.25 -15.03
N ASP A 173 21.62 -10.22 -15.42
CA ASP A 173 22.54 -10.25 -16.55
C ASP A 173 23.95 -10.74 -16.15
N LEU A 174 24.20 -10.97 -14.85
CA LEU A 174 25.44 -11.57 -14.40
C LEU A 174 25.51 -13.04 -14.83
N ARG A 175 26.70 -13.49 -15.22
CA ARG A 175 26.94 -14.90 -15.60
C ARG A 175 26.96 -15.79 -14.36
N LEU A 176 26.66 -17.07 -14.53
CA LEU A 176 26.63 -18.02 -13.43
C LEU A 176 27.97 -18.09 -12.68
N GLU A 177 29.08 -17.99 -13.41
CA GLU A 177 30.42 -17.99 -12.83
C GLU A 177 30.61 -16.81 -11.86
N GLU A 178 30.07 -15.63 -12.19
CA GLU A 178 30.14 -14.44 -11.33
C GLU A 178 29.34 -14.64 -10.01
N PHE A 179 28.24 -15.39 -10.05
CA PHE A 179 27.54 -15.82 -8.84
C PHE A 179 28.38 -16.81 -8.03
N GLN A 180 29.00 -17.77 -8.71
CA GLN A 180 29.79 -18.84 -8.08
C GLN A 180 31.08 -18.35 -7.43
N GLU A 181 31.65 -17.22 -7.86
CA GLU A 181 32.80 -16.58 -7.21
C GLU A 181 32.53 -16.22 -5.76
N VAL A 182 31.29 -15.81 -5.42
CA VAL A 182 30.90 -15.38 -4.06
C VAL A 182 29.96 -16.38 -3.37
N ALA A 183 29.33 -17.24 -4.12
CA ALA A 183 28.40 -18.28 -3.68
C ALA A 183 28.64 -19.57 -4.47
N PRO A 184 29.66 -20.39 -4.13
CA PRO A 184 30.05 -21.58 -4.92
C PRO A 184 28.93 -22.58 -5.16
N ALA A 185 27.91 -22.63 -4.29
CA ALA A 185 26.72 -23.47 -4.44
C ALA A 185 25.68 -22.89 -5.38
N ALA A 186 25.90 -21.73 -5.99
CA ALA A 186 24.98 -21.14 -6.95
C ALA A 186 24.86 -21.99 -8.21
N ASP A 187 23.64 -22.18 -8.70
CA ASP A 187 23.29 -22.84 -9.95
C ASP A 187 22.32 -21.97 -10.75
N HIS A 188 21.82 -22.45 -11.88
CA HIS A 188 20.88 -21.72 -12.75
C HIS A 188 19.59 -21.30 -12.05
N GLY A 189 19.22 -21.86 -10.90
CA GLY A 189 18.06 -21.47 -10.12
C GLY A 189 18.15 -20.05 -9.56
N VAL A 190 19.34 -19.42 -9.49
CA VAL A 190 19.52 -18.03 -9.07
C VAL A 190 18.74 -17.07 -9.99
N TYR A 191 18.66 -17.36 -11.27
CA TYR A 191 17.90 -16.54 -12.22
C TYR A 191 16.39 -16.63 -11.98
N GLU A 192 15.88 -17.79 -11.58
CA GLU A 192 14.48 -17.95 -11.20
C GLU A 192 14.19 -17.21 -9.87
N ALA A 193 15.15 -17.19 -8.94
CA ALA A 193 15.02 -16.42 -7.70
C ALA A 193 14.87 -14.91 -7.96
N LEU A 194 15.53 -14.40 -9.00
CA LEU A 194 15.52 -12.99 -9.40
C LEU A 194 14.28 -12.58 -10.19
N ARG A 195 13.47 -13.51 -10.70
CA ARG A 195 12.25 -13.17 -11.44
C ARG A 195 11.20 -12.54 -10.51
N THR A 196 10.65 -11.40 -10.93
CA THR A 196 9.60 -10.69 -10.17
C THR A 196 8.36 -11.55 -9.93
N ASP A 197 7.92 -12.32 -10.93
CA ASP A 197 6.74 -13.19 -10.79
C ASP A 197 6.99 -14.32 -9.79
N ALA A 198 8.20 -14.90 -9.77
CA ALA A 198 8.60 -15.91 -8.80
C ALA A 198 8.72 -15.31 -7.38
N ALA A 199 9.26 -14.11 -7.26
CA ALA A 199 9.34 -13.37 -6.00
C ALA A 199 7.94 -13.13 -5.40
N LEU A 200 6.99 -12.68 -6.22
CA LEU A 200 5.60 -12.47 -5.81
C LEU A 200 4.92 -13.79 -5.41
N ALA A 201 5.12 -14.86 -6.19
CA ALA A 201 4.52 -16.17 -5.91
C ALA A 201 4.97 -16.76 -4.56
N ARG A 202 6.18 -16.45 -4.11
CA ARG A 202 6.71 -16.87 -2.81
C ARG A 202 6.03 -16.21 -1.61
N ARG A 203 5.34 -15.08 -1.79
CA ARG A 203 4.59 -14.38 -0.71
C ARG A 203 3.27 -15.09 -0.38
N SER A 204 3.34 -16.39 -0.12
CA SER A 204 2.19 -17.30 0.04
C SER A 204 1.66 -17.41 1.49
N ALA A 205 2.21 -16.67 2.43
CA ALA A 205 1.66 -16.59 3.80
C ALA A 205 0.21 -16.08 3.79
N VAL A 206 -0.53 -16.34 4.85
CA VAL A 206 -1.88 -15.76 5.04
C VAL A 206 -1.78 -14.23 4.95
N MET A 207 -2.65 -13.60 4.15
CA MET A 207 -2.61 -12.17 3.80
C MET A 207 -1.37 -11.73 3.00
N GLY A 208 -0.61 -12.67 2.46
CA GLY A 208 0.50 -12.38 1.55
C GLY A 208 0.02 -11.87 0.18
N THR A 209 0.96 -11.29 -0.56
CA THR A 209 0.68 -10.65 -1.87
C THR A 209 0.84 -11.60 -3.06
N ALA A 210 1.04 -12.91 -2.83
CA ALA A 210 1.04 -13.88 -3.93
C ALA A 210 -0.30 -13.84 -4.69
N PRO A 211 -0.30 -13.91 -6.04
CA PRO A 211 -1.54 -13.86 -6.82
C PRO A 211 -2.60 -14.88 -6.42
N SER A 212 -2.19 -16.06 -5.92
CA SER A 212 -3.11 -17.06 -5.35
C SER A 212 -3.79 -16.53 -4.09
N ARG A 213 -3.03 -15.94 -3.16
CA ARG A 213 -3.56 -15.37 -1.91
C ARG A 213 -4.47 -14.18 -2.13
N VAL A 214 -4.14 -13.33 -3.11
CA VAL A 214 -5.01 -12.21 -3.50
C VAL A 214 -6.34 -12.73 -4.05
N ARG A 215 -6.33 -13.77 -4.90
CA ARG A 215 -7.57 -14.39 -5.40
C ARG A 215 -8.40 -14.98 -4.25
N GLU A 216 -7.82 -15.76 -3.36
CA GLU A 216 -8.51 -16.30 -2.18
C GLU A 216 -9.15 -15.20 -1.33
N ALA A 217 -8.40 -14.12 -1.06
CA ALA A 217 -8.92 -12.99 -0.29
C ALA A 217 -10.08 -12.27 -1.00
N LEU A 218 -10.04 -12.18 -2.33
CA LEU A 218 -11.14 -11.60 -3.12
C LEU A 218 -12.38 -12.51 -3.10
N GLU A 219 -12.21 -13.82 -3.20
CA GLU A 219 -13.31 -14.79 -3.11
C GLU A 219 -13.95 -14.76 -1.72
N ASP A 220 -13.15 -14.76 -0.67
CA ASP A 220 -13.60 -14.61 0.71
C ASP A 220 -14.36 -13.30 0.94
N ALA A 221 -13.83 -12.18 0.43
CA ALA A 221 -14.49 -10.88 0.54
C ALA A 221 -15.84 -10.87 -0.19
N ARG A 222 -15.91 -11.45 -1.39
CA ARG A 222 -17.16 -11.58 -2.16
C ARG A 222 -18.17 -12.47 -1.43
N ALA A 223 -17.74 -13.58 -0.83
CA ALA A 223 -18.61 -14.49 -0.08
C ALA A 223 -19.19 -13.83 1.20
N ARG A 224 -18.40 -13.01 1.87
CA ARG A 224 -18.83 -12.28 3.08
C ARG A 224 -19.70 -11.07 2.75
N TRP A 225 -19.49 -10.45 1.60
CA TRP A 225 -20.23 -9.27 1.19
C TRP A 225 -21.49 -9.68 0.43
N GLN A 226 -22.54 -10.04 1.17
CA GLN A 226 -23.88 -10.18 0.61
C GLN A 226 -24.58 -8.83 0.70
N PRO A 227 -25.08 -8.25 -0.40
CA PRO A 227 -25.93 -7.07 -0.32
C PRO A 227 -27.13 -7.42 0.56
N ARG A 228 -27.35 -6.63 1.61
CA ARG A 228 -28.56 -6.78 2.41
C ARG A 228 -29.75 -6.67 1.45
N LYS A 229 -30.55 -7.72 1.34
CA LYS A 229 -31.85 -7.63 0.67
C LYS A 229 -32.67 -6.60 1.45
N THR A 230 -32.83 -5.44 0.89
CA THR A 230 -33.77 -4.41 1.35
C THR A 230 -35.18 -4.87 1.05
#